data_8e54b17ac1d3d9214b162c4097eb3aa5
#
_entry.id   8e54b17ac1d3d9214b162c4097eb3aa5
#
_cell.length_a   1.000
_cell.length_b   1.000
_cell.length_c   1.000
_cell.angle_alpha   90.00
_cell.angle_beta   90.00
_cell.angle_gamma   90.00
#
_symmetry.space_group_name_H-M   'P 1'
#
loop_
_entity.id
_entity.type
_entity.pdbx_description
1 polymer ?
#
loop_
_entity_poly.entity_id
_entity_poly.type
_entity_poly.pdbx_seq_one_letter_code
_entity_poly.pdbx_strand_id
1 'polypeptide(L)'
;FDPQNPKSLSLRAHSQTSGCNLTEQDPFNNVTRTCVEAMAAALGHTQSLHTNALDEAIALPTDFSARIARNTQIFLQEETGITKAIDPWAGSYYVEYLTDRLVRRAWQLIREVEEMGGMAKAIESGLPKMRIEEAAARKQARIDSGRETIVGVNKYRLEKEDPIDILEVDNEKVLRSQIERLKKLRSERDSEAVQQALLKLTESAESGTGNLLQLAVDAARKRASLGEISDAMEKAFGRYQATIKSISGVYSSESKHNESFEKAKDLADRFEHQEGRRPRTMGAKVGQDGHDRGAK
;
A
#
# COMPACT_ATOMS: atom_id res chain seq x y z
N PHE A 1 -16.39 4.67 -22.73
CA PHE A 1 -16.35 6.14 -22.54
C PHE A 1 -16.64 6.84 -23.87
N ASP A 2 -17.42 7.90 -23.84
CA ASP A 2 -17.64 8.79 -24.97
C ASP A 2 -17.20 10.22 -24.58
N PRO A 3 -15.89 10.49 -24.61
CA PRO A 3 -15.35 11.75 -24.11
C PRO A 3 -15.67 12.90 -25.08
N GLN A 4 -16.31 13.94 -24.57
CA GLN A 4 -16.63 15.15 -25.32
C GLN A 4 -15.42 16.08 -25.47
N ASN A 5 -14.40 15.93 -24.62
CA ASN A 5 -13.19 16.72 -24.68
C ASN A 5 -12.02 15.86 -25.19
N PRO A 6 -11.37 16.24 -26.32
CA PRO A 6 -10.22 15.49 -26.85
C PRO A 6 -9.08 15.27 -25.84
N LYS A 7 -8.89 16.16 -24.87
CA LYS A 7 -7.91 15.97 -23.79
C LYS A 7 -8.21 14.78 -22.88
N SER A 8 -9.47 14.34 -22.83
CA SER A 8 -9.88 13.15 -22.07
C SER A 8 -9.44 11.83 -22.71
N LEU A 9 -9.01 11.88 -23.97
CA LEU A 9 -8.45 10.72 -24.68
C LEU A 9 -6.96 10.50 -24.33
N SER A 10 -6.30 11.48 -23.72
CA SER A 10 -4.90 11.37 -23.31
C SER A 10 -4.80 10.58 -22.00
N LEU A 11 -4.05 9.49 -22.01
CA LEU A 11 -3.67 8.80 -20.78
C LEU A 11 -2.71 9.69 -19.96
N ARG A 12 -3.05 9.90 -18.70
CA ARG A 12 -2.18 10.55 -17.72
C ARG A 12 -1.98 9.58 -16.56
N ALA A 13 -0.76 9.09 -16.41
CA ALA A 13 -0.41 8.13 -15.40
C ALA A 13 0.53 8.75 -14.36
N HIS A 14 0.31 8.38 -13.11
CA HIS A 14 1.26 8.54 -12.03
C HIS A 14 1.84 7.17 -11.68
N SER A 15 3.16 7.09 -11.55
CA SER A 15 3.83 5.88 -11.06
C SER A 15 4.47 6.15 -9.71
N GLN A 16 4.45 5.14 -8.87
CA GLN A 16 5.16 5.13 -7.60
C GLN A 16 6.05 3.91 -7.55
N THR A 17 7.30 4.08 -7.10
CA THR A 17 8.18 2.95 -6.83
C THR A 17 7.59 2.08 -5.71
N SER A 18 7.85 0.78 -5.76
CA SER A 18 7.21 -0.18 -4.86
C SER A 18 7.92 -0.25 -3.51
N GLY A 19 7.29 0.22 -2.43
CA GLY A 19 7.79 0.02 -1.07
C GLY A 19 7.90 -1.45 -0.66
N CYS A 20 7.12 -2.35 -1.29
CA CYS A 20 7.20 -3.80 -1.04
C CYS A 20 8.54 -4.45 -1.40
N ASN A 21 9.32 -3.82 -2.27
CA ASN A 21 10.64 -4.32 -2.67
C ASN A 21 11.77 -3.80 -1.79
N LEU A 22 11.51 -2.80 -0.95
CA LEU A 22 12.50 -2.22 -0.05
C LEU A 22 12.65 -3.08 1.20
N THR A 23 13.84 -3.10 1.76
CA THR A 23 14.22 -3.94 2.88
C THR A 23 14.74 -3.11 4.04
N GLU A 24 14.52 -3.60 5.25
CA GLU A 24 15.10 -3.06 6.46
C GLU A 24 16.61 -3.37 6.51
N GLN A 25 16.97 -4.62 6.10
CA GLN A 25 18.36 -5.08 6.08
C GLN A 25 19.12 -4.43 4.94
N ASP A 26 20.34 -3.98 5.22
CA ASP A 26 21.27 -3.33 4.30
C ASP A 26 20.55 -2.25 3.45
N PRO A 27 19.98 -1.21 4.10
CA PRO A 27 19.01 -0.28 3.48
C PRO A 27 19.60 0.57 2.37
N PHE A 28 20.91 0.71 2.27
CA PHE A 28 21.54 1.45 1.16
C PHE A 28 21.31 0.79 -0.19
N ASN A 29 21.10 -0.54 -0.25
CA ASN A 29 20.67 -1.24 -1.47
C ASN A 29 19.31 -0.75 -1.98
N ASN A 30 18.49 -0.14 -1.13
CA ASN A 30 17.20 0.40 -1.53
C ASN A 30 17.33 1.58 -2.51
N VAL A 31 18.43 2.32 -2.47
CA VAL A 31 18.71 3.39 -3.45
C VAL A 31 18.74 2.82 -4.87
N THR A 32 19.44 1.70 -5.04
CA THR A 32 19.53 1.00 -6.34
C THR A 32 18.17 0.42 -6.75
N ARG A 33 17.42 -0.19 -5.81
CA ARG A 33 16.07 -0.72 -6.08
C ARG A 33 15.14 0.37 -6.57
N THR A 34 15.06 1.47 -5.82
CA THR A 34 14.26 2.65 -6.20
C THR A 34 14.69 3.23 -7.54
N CYS A 35 15.99 3.30 -7.83
CA CYS A 35 16.49 3.82 -9.10
C CYS A 35 16.06 2.95 -10.29
N VAL A 36 16.16 1.63 -10.18
CA VAL A 36 15.73 0.69 -11.24
C VAL A 36 14.22 0.79 -11.49
N GLU A 37 13.42 0.88 -10.42
CA GLU A 37 11.96 1.04 -10.55
C GLU A 37 11.59 2.41 -11.15
N ALA A 38 12.28 3.47 -10.76
CA ALA A 38 12.10 4.81 -11.33
C ALA A 38 12.47 4.86 -12.81
N MET A 39 13.56 4.19 -13.20
CA MET A 39 13.96 4.03 -14.60
C MET A 39 12.89 3.27 -15.40
N ALA A 40 12.34 2.18 -14.86
CA ALA A 40 11.27 1.43 -15.51
C ALA A 40 10.03 2.30 -15.72
N ALA A 41 9.65 3.12 -14.73
CA ALA A 41 8.53 4.04 -14.85
C ALA A 41 8.77 5.14 -15.90
N ALA A 42 9.99 5.69 -15.96
CA ALA A 42 10.37 6.70 -16.96
C ALA A 42 10.34 6.12 -18.38
N LEU A 43 10.89 4.93 -18.58
CA LEU A 43 10.85 4.21 -19.86
C LEU A 43 9.43 3.76 -20.25
N GLY A 44 8.53 3.59 -19.27
CA GLY A 44 7.10 3.32 -19.46
C GLY A 44 6.24 4.56 -19.63
N HIS A 45 6.84 5.75 -19.82
CA HIS A 45 6.16 7.01 -20.12
C HIS A 45 5.24 7.56 -19.01
N THR A 46 5.59 7.36 -17.74
CA THR A 46 4.83 8.00 -16.66
C THR A 46 4.90 9.53 -16.74
N GLN A 47 3.79 10.24 -16.47
CA GLN A 47 3.75 11.70 -16.47
C GLN A 47 4.16 12.32 -15.14
N SER A 48 4.03 11.56 -14.06
CA SER A 48 4.55 11.94 -12.76
C SER A 48 5.07 10.71 -12.02
N LEU A 49 6.05 10.91 -11.16
CA LEU A 49 6.74 9.82 -10.49
C LEU A 49 6.97 10.16 -9.02
N HIS A 50 6.68 9.20 -8.15
CA HIS A 50 7.13 9.19 -6.76
C HIS A 50 8.25 8.16 -6.61
N THR A 51 9.31 8.54 -5.90
CA THR A 51 10.42 7.66 -5.53
C THR A 51 10.48 7.50 -4.01
N ASN A 52 10.49 6.26 -3.53
CA ASN A 52 10.61 5.96 -2.11
C ASN A 52 12.01 6.30 -1.60
N ALA A 53 12.08 6.74 -0.34
CA ALA A 53 13.34 6.92 0.36
C ALA A 53 13.95 5.57 0.76
N LEU A 54 15.26 5.54 0.99
CA LEU A 54 15.98 4.30 1.32
C LEU A 54 15.54 3.67 2.65
N ASP A 55 15.01 4.47 3.56
CA ASP A 55 14.54 4.10 4.90
C ASP A 55 13.03 3.79 4.97
N GLU A 56 12.34 3.74 3.83
CA GLU A 56 10.90 3.50 3.72
C GLU A 56 10.45 2.22 4.45
N ALA A 57 11.26 1.17 4.48
CA ALA A 57 10.95 -0.07 5.17
C ALA A 57 11.17 -0.01 6.70
N ILE A 58 11.73 1.08 7.20
CA ILE A 58 12.16 1.23 8.60
C ILE A 58 11.32 2.31 9.30
N ALA A 59 11.27 3.52 8.72
CA ALA A 59 10.68 4.70 9.33
C ALA A 59 10.25 5.74 8.28
N LEU A 60 9.79 6.90 8.74
CA LEU A 60 9.58 8.07 7.89
C LEU A 60 10.93 8.59 7.38
N PRO A 61 10.96 9.18 6.17
CA PRO A 61 12.21 9.66 5.60
C PRO A 61 12.83 10.82 6.40
N THR A 62 14.13 10.75 6.57
CA THR A 62 14.93 11.89 7.03
C THR A 62 15.12 12.89 5.90
N ASP A 63 15.62 14.11 6.20
CA ASP A 63 15.98 15.10 5.17
C ASP A 63 17.05 14.56 4.21
N PHE A 64 17.95 13.73 4.71
CA PHE A 64 18.98 13.06 3.91
C PHE A 64 18.36 12.05 2.94
N SER A 65 17.58 11.12 3.42
CA SER A 65 16.99 10.05 2.61
C SER A 65 15.96 10.60 1.60
N ALA A 66 15.16 11.61 1.99
CA ALA A 66 14.24 12.31 1.10
C ALA A 66 14.98 13.05 -0.03
N ARG A 67 16.15 13.66 0.28
CA ARG A 67 17.00 14.29 -0.72
C ARG A 67 17.53 13.28 -1.75
N ILE A 68 17.97 12.10 -1.30
CA ILE A 68 18.44 11.03 -2.18
C ILE A 68 17.31 10.54 -3.09
N ALA A 69 16.11 10.30 -2.52
CA ALA A 69 14.93 9.89 -3.29
C ALA A 69 14.58 10.90 -4.40
N ARG A 70 14.57 12.20 -4.09
CA ARG A 70 14.37 13.26 -5.07
C ARG A 70 15.50 13.28 -6.12
N ASN A 71 16.74 13.19 -5.68
CA ASN A 71 17.90 13.25 -6.57
C ASN A 71 17.95 12.05 -7.53
N THR A 72 17.39 10.91 -7.17
CA THR A 72 17.22 9.75 -8.08
C THR A 72 16.45 10.15 -9.34
N GLN A 73 15.37 10.92 -9.21
CA GLN A 73 14.63 11.41 -10.38
C GLN A 73 15.44 12.42 -11.19
N ILE A 74 16.11 13.37 -10.52
CA ILE A 74 16.95 14.38 -11.18
C ILE A 74 18.09 13.72 -11.95
N PHE A 75 18.77 12.74 -11.33
CA PHE A 75 19.81 11.94 -11.97
C PHE A 75 19.31 11.27 -13.27
N LEU A 76 18.15 10.63 -13.23
CA LEU A 76 17.56 10.00 -14.41
C LEU A 76 17.24 11.02 -15.51
N GLN A 77 16.77 12.22 -15.15
CA GLN A 77 16.41 13.26 -16.10
C GLN A 77 17.63 13.93 -16.73
N GLU A 78 18.64 14.27 -15.91
CA GLU A 78 19.71 15.17 -16.32
C GLU A 78 20.97 14.42 -16.80
N GLU A 79 21.29 13.27 -16.20
CA GLU A 79 22.56 12.59 -16.45
C GLU A 79 22.44 11.39 -17.40
N THR A 80 21.28 10.66 -17.40
CA THR A 80 21.19 9.41 -18.16
C THR A 80 20.72 9.56 -19.61
N GLY A 81 20.02 10.65 -19.92
CA GLY A 81 19.40 10.87 -21.23
C GLY A 81 18.26 9.93 -21.58
N ILE A 82 17.71 9.15 -20.64
CA ILE A 82 16.61 8.19 -20.90
C ILE A 82 15.33 8.88 -21.37
N THR A 83 15.18 10.18 -21.10
CA THR A 83 14.02 10.98 -21.51
C THR A 83 14.11 11.49 -22.96
N LYS A 84 15.21 11.24 -23.67
CA LYS A 84 15.43 11.74 -25.05
C LYS A 84 14.63 10.93 -26.09
N ALA A 85 14.38 9.65 -25.84
CA ALA A 85 13.64 8.79 -26.74
C ALA A 85 12.19 8.63 -26.25
N ILE A 86 11.25 8.77 -27.19
CA ILE A 86 9.84 8.44 -26.93
C ILE A 86 9.67 6.95 -27.23
N ASP A 87 9.02 6.24 -26.29
CA ASP A 87 8.76 4.79 -26.40
C ASP A 87 10.01 3.97 -26.79
N PRO A 88 11.05 3.96 -25.95
CA PRO A 88 12.29 3.25 -26.29
C PRO A 88 12.12 1.73 -26.32
N TRP A 89 11.01 1.20 -25.81
CA TRP A 89 10.69 -0.23 -25.81
C TRP A 89 9.88 -0.67 -27.03
N ALA A 90 9.37 0.26 -27.85
CA ALA A 90 8.56 -0.04 -29.03
C ALA A 90 9.29 -0.97 -29.99
N GLY A 91 8.58 -2.00 -30.45
CA GLY A 91 9.10 -2.98 -31.40
C GLY A 91 10.04 -4.04 -30.79
N SER A 92 10.30 -3.99 -29.48
CA SER A 92 10.96 -5.11 -28.80
C SER A 92 10.03 -6.31 -28.72
N TYR A 93 10.33 -7.39 -29.43
CA TYR A 93 9.48 -8.60 -29.45
C TYR A 93 9.13 -9.11 -28.06
N TYR A 94 10.06 -9.06 -27.13
CA TYR A 94 9.84 -9.54 -25.76
C TYR A 94 8.92 -8.61 -24.96
N VAL A 95 9.12 -7.30 -25.08
CA VAL A 95 8.29 -6.31 -24.38
C VAL A 95 6.86 -6.30 -24.94
N GLU A 96 6.70 -6.35 -26.27
CA GLU A 96 5.39 -6.46 -26.92
C GLU A 96 4.64 -7.73 -26.50
N TYR A 97 5.34 -8.87 -26.49
CA TYR A 97 4.78 -10.13 -26.00
C TYR A 97 4.32 -10.05 -24.55
N LEU A 98 5.16 -9.52 -23.65
CA LEU A 98 4.80 -9.36 -22.24
C LEU A 98 3.61 -8.41 -22.06
N THR A 99 3.59 -7.31 -22.80
CA THR A 99 2.51 -6.33 -22.76
C THR A 99 1.18 -6.98 -23.15
N ASP A 100 1.14 -7.72 -24.28
CA ASP A 100 -0.06 -8.44 -24.70
C ASP A 100 -0.53 -9.44 -23.63
N ARG A 101 0.40 -10.22 -23.05
CA ARG A 101 0.05 -11.22 -22.02
C ARG A 101 -0.49 -10.56 -20.74
N LEU A 102 0.12 -9.47 -20.30
CA LEU A 102 -0.33 -8.72 -19.13
C LEU A 102 -1.70 -8.09 -19.35
N VAL A 103 -1.92 -7.49 -20.53
CA VAL A 103 -3.22 -6.91 -20.91
C VAL A 103 -4.32 -7.98 -20.89
N ARG A 104 -4.09 -9.13 -21.53
CA ARG A 104 -5.07 -10.24 -21.54
C ARG A 104 -5.38 -10.73 -20.13
N ARG A 105 -4.37 -10.88 -19.29
CA ARG A 105 -4.55 -11.33 -17.92
C ARG A 105 -5.28 -10.31 -17.06
N ALA A 106 -4.91 -9.04 -17.16
CA ALA A 106 -5.59 -7.95 -16.47
C ALA A 106 -7.06 -7.86 -16.88
N TRP A 107 -7.34 -7.94 -18.19
CA TRP A 107 -8.70 -7.90 -18.71
C TRP A 107 -9.56 -9.07 -18.23
N GLN A 108 -8.99 -10.25 -18.09
CA GLN A 108 -9.67 -11.42 -17.52
C GLN A 108 -10.10 -11.14 -16.06
N LEU A 109 -9.19 -10.54 -15.25
CA LEU A 109 -9.49 -10.20 -13.85
C LEU A 109 -10.54 -9.08 -13.74
N ILE A 110 -10.50 -8.10 -14.64
CA ILE A 110 -11.51 -7.03 -14.70
C ILE A 110 -12.88 -7.63 -14.98
N ARG A 111 -13.01 -8.48 -16.00
CA ARG A 111 -14.28 -9.13 -16.34
C ARG A 111 -14.85 -9.94 -15.18
N GLU A 112 -14.00 -10.71 -14.50
CA GLU A 112 -14.42 -11.48 -13.33
C GLU A 112 -15.01 -10.60 -12.22
N VAL A 113 -14.39 -9.44 -11.95
CA VAL A 113 -14.91 -8.46 -10.99
C VAL A 113 -16.23 -7.85 -11.46
N GLU A 114 -16.36 -7.52 -12.75
CA GLU A 114 -17.60 -6.98 -13.32
C GLU A 114 -18.74 -8.00 -13.26
N GLU A 115 -18.48 -9.28 -13.54
CA GLU A 115 -19.45 -10.39 -13.43
C GLU A 115 -19.96 -10.57 -12.00
N MET A 116 -19.16 -10.21 -10.99
CA MET A 116 -19.60 -10.20 -9.58
C MET A 116 -20.48 -9.00 -9.21
N GLY A 117 -20.68 -8.04 -10.10
CA GLY A 117 -21.37 -6.78 -9.87
C GLY A 117 -20.48 -5.63 -9.46
N GLY A 118 -19.21 -5.69 -9.85
CA GLY A 118 -18.21 -4.64 -9.63
C GLY A 118 -17.35 -4.81 -8.39
N MET A 119 -16.39 -3.91 -8.21
CA MET A 119 -15.37 -4.03 -7.17
C MET A 119 -15.94 -4.01 -5.74
N ALA A 120 -16.99 -3.24 -5.46
CA ALA A 120 -17.62 -3.22 -4.13
C ALA A 120 -18.13 -4.62 -3.73
N LYS A 121 -18.80 -5.32 -4.64
CA LYS A 121 -19.26 -6.70 -4.42
C LYS A 121 -18.12 -7.69 -4.29
N ALA A 122 -17.08 -7.52 -5.08
CA ALA A 122 -15.87 -8.35 -4.97
C ALA A 122 -15.18 -8.17 -3.61
N ILE A 123 -15.11 -6.95 -3.07
CA ILE A 123 -14.57 -6.67 -1.72
C ILE A 123 -15.44 -7.31 -0.64
N GLU A 124 -16.76 -7.19 -0.72
CA GLU A 124 -17.70 -7.85 0.20
C GLU A 124 -17.52 -9.36 0.22
N SER A 125 -17.24 -9.97 -0.94
CA SER A 125 -16.97 -11.41 -1.05
C SER A 125 -15.61 -11.83 -0.46
N GLY A 126 -14.69 -10.88 -0.25
CA GLY A 126 -13.32 -11.11 0.21
C GLY A 126 -12.35 -11.56 -0.89
N LEU A 127 -12.78 -11.68 -2.14
CA LEU A 127 -11.96 -12.19 -3.25
C LEU A 127 -10.64 -11.47 -3.46
N PRO A 128 -10.58 -10.12 -3.56
CA PRO A 128 -9.33 -9.40 -3.78
C PRO A 128 -8.32 -9.65 -2.64
N LYS A 129 -8.80 -9.60 -1.39
CA LYS A 129 -7.97 -9.84 -0.21
C LYS A 129 -7.37 -11.25 -0.21
N MET A 130 -8.18 -12.26 -0.45
CA MET A 130 -7.72 -13.66 -0.50
C MET A 130 -6.63 -13.86 -1.57
N ARG A 131 -6.77 -13.26 -2.75
CA ARG A 131 -5.77 -13.33 -3.82
C ARG A 131 -4.46 -12.63 -3.48
N ILE A 132 -4.54 -11.49 -2.81
CA ILE A 132 -3.35 -10.77 -2.33
C ILE A 132 -2.62 -11.61 -1.28
N GLU A 133 -3.35 -12.18 -0.32
CA GLU A 133 -2.77 -13.04 0.72
C GLU A 133 -2.15 -14.32 0.15
N GLU A 134 -2.81 -14.95 -0.84
CA GLU A 134 -2.27 -16.10 -1.55
C GLU A 134 -0.96 -15.77 -2.28
N ALA A 135 -0.93 -14.66 -3.02
CA ALA A 135 0.25 -14.20 -3.73
C ALA A 135 1.40 -13.87 -2.75
N ALA A 136 1.09 -13.22 -1.63
CA ALA A 136 2.07 -12.89 -0.60
C ALA A 136 2.64 -14.14 0.08
N ALA A 137 1.81 -15.11 0.43
CA ALA A 137 2.24 -16.37 1.03
C ALA A 137 3.15 -17.18 0.08
N ARG A 138 2.80 -17.21 -1.21
CA ARG A 138 3.58 -17.87 -2.25
C ARG A 138 4.94 -17.18 -2.47
N LYS A 139 4.96 -15.86 -2.48
CA LYS A 139 6.19 -15.07 -2.59
C LYS A 139 7.10 -15.29 -1.37
N GLN A 140 6.54 -15.23 -0.17
CA GLN A 140 7.29 -15.46 1.06
C GLN A 140 7.94 -16.86 1.07
N ALA A 141 7.20 -17.89 0.70
CA ALA A 141 7.75 -19.26 0.62
C ALA A 141 8.91 -19.39 -0.37
N ARG A 142 8.90 -18.64 -1.48
CA ARG A 142 10.01 -18.60 -2.44
C ARG A 142 11.25 -17.90 -1.87
N ILE A 143 11.04 -16.82 -1.12
CA ILE A 143 12.12 -16.08 -0.45
C ILE A 143 12.78 -16.99 0.62
N ASP A 144 11.97 -17.58 1.49
CA ASP A 144 12.43 -18.41 2.61
C ASP A 144 13.12 -19.69 2.12
N SER A 145 12.70 -20.25 1.00
CA SER A 145 13.32 -21.40 0.36
C SER A 145 14.57 -21.07 -0.47
N GLY A 146 14.93 -19.78 -0.61
CA GLY A 146 16.04 -19.33 -1.44
C GLY A 146 15.79 -19.39 -2.96
N ARG A 147 14.58 -19.78 -3.40
CA ARG A 147 14.20 -19.76 -4.84
C ARG A 147 14.12 -18.33 -5.40
N GLU A 148 13.81 -17.37 -4.56
CA GLU A 148 13.86 -15.94 -4.87
C GLU A 148 14.90 -15.26 -3.98
N THR A 149 15.91 -14.65 -4.59
CA THR A 149 16.97 -13.97 -3.86
C THR A 149 16.61 -12.52 -3.61
N ILE A 150 16.75 -12.10 -2.36
CA ILE A 150 16.73 -10.68 -1.97
C ILE A 150 18.09 -10.38 -1.33
N VAL A 151 18.89 -9.56 -2.02
CA VAL A 151 20.23 -9.16 -1.57
C VAL A 151 20.14 -8.47 -0.23
N GLY A 152 21.00 -8.88 0.70
CA GLY A 152 21.03 -8.36 2.06
C GLY A 152 20.02 -9.03 3.02
N VAL A 153 19.03 -9.77 2.49
CA VAL A 153 17.98 -10.40 3.32
C VAL A 153 18.19 -11.92 3.45
N ASN A 154 18.11 -12.66 2.36
CA ASN A 154 18.27 -14.11 2.37
C ASN A 154 19.56 -14.59 1.68
N LYS A 155 20.29 -13.67 1.02
CA LYS A 155 21.58 -13.92 0.40
C LYS A 155 22.47 -12.68 0.47
N TYR A 156 23.78 -12.87 0.59
CA TYR A 156 24.75 -11.78 0.72
C TYR A 156 24.48 -10.87 1.93
N ARG A 157 24.14 -11.47 3.05
CA ARG A 157 23.86 -10.77 4.30
C ARG A 157 25.14 -10.23 4.91
N LEU A 158 25.05 -9.05 5.51
CA LEU A 158 26.10 -8.53 6.38
C LEU A 158 26.11 -9.31 7.70
N GLU A 159 27.28 -9.58 8.26
CA GLU A 159 27.41 -10.18 9.61
C GLU A 159 26.98 -9.18 10.69
N LYS A 160 27.23 -7.91 10.43
CA LYS A 160 26.86 -6.79 11.30
C LYS A 160 26.44 -5.60 10.43
N GLU A 161 25.30 -5.05 10.75
CA GLU A 161 24.81 -3.82 10.13
C GLU A 161 25.09 -2.61 11.01
N ASP A 162 25.55 -1.53 10.40
CA ASP A 162 25.73 -0.28 11.11
C ASP A 162 24.34 0.41 11.22
N PRO A 163 24.02 1.02 12.38
CA PRO A 163 22.77 1.74 12.55
C PRO A 163 22.75 2.96 11.62
N ILE A 164 21.58 3.23 11.05
CA ILE A 164 21.33 4.44 10.29
C ILE A 164 20.48 5.41 11.11
N ASP A 165 20.61 6.71 10.83
CA ASP A 165 19.76 7.71 11.43
C ASP A 165 18.33 7.55 10.88
N ILE A 166 17.37 7.40 11.79
CA ILE A 166 15.95 7.28 11.46
C ILE A 166 15.16 8.45 12.05
N LEU A 167 14.07 8.82 11.39
CA LEU A 167 13.15 9.83 11.90
C LEU A 167 12.16 9.19 12.86
N GLU A 168 12.40 9.37 14.15
CA GLU A 168 11.46 8.99 15.20
C GLU A 168 10.41 10.08 15.42
N VAL A 169 9.14 9.70 15.30
CA VAL A 169 8.03 10.61 15.57
C VAL A 169 7.69 10.57 17.07
N ASP A 170 7.76 11.73 17.72
CA ASP A 170 7.24 11.90 19.08
C ASP A 170 5.70 11.89 19.07
N ASN A 171 5.14 10.68 19.18
CA ASN A 171 3.70 10.45 19.13
C ASN A 171 2.94 11.22 20.24
N GLU A 172 3.55 11.42 21.40
CA GLU A 172 2.94 12.14 22.51
C GLU A 172 2.80 13.63 22.22
N LYS A 173 3.85 14.22 21.64
CA LYS A 173 3.85 15.61 21.18
C LYS A 173 2.83 15.84 20.07
N VAL A 174 2.77 14.92 19.07
CA VAL A 174 1.80 14.98 17.98
C VAL A 174 0.37 14.90 18.51
N LEU A 175 0.08 13.94 19.39
CA LEU A 175 -1.24 13.79 20.01
C LEU A 175 -1.65 15.04 20.79
N ARG A 176 -0.76 15.56 21.62
CA ARG A 176 -1.01 16.77 22.42
C ARG A 176 -1.30 17.98 21.52
N SER A 177 -0.47 18.20 20.52
CA SER A 177 -0.65 19.27 19.53
C SER A 177 -2.01 19.15 18.80
N GLN A 178 -2.39 17.94 18.40
CA GLN A 178 -3.67 17.71 17.71
C GLN A 178 -4.87 17.96 18.62
N ILE A 179 -4.81 17.54 19.88
CA ILE A 179 -5.85 17.81 20.88
C ILE A 179 -6.01 19.32 21.11
N GLU A 180 -4.91 20.05 21.25
CA GLU A 180 -4.92 21.51 21.43
C GLU A 180 -5.55 22.21 20.22
N ARG A 181 -5.18 21.81 19.02
CA ARG A 181 -5.76 22.34 17.76
C ARG A 181 -7.26 22.12 17.69
N LEU A 182 -7.74 20.92 18.04
CA LEU A 182 -9.16 20.60 18.05
C LEU A 182 -9.92 21.40 19.12
N LYS A 183 -9.35 21.55 20.33
CA LYS A 183 -9.93 22.38 21.40
C LYS A 183 -10.07 23.83 20.93
N LYS A 184 -9.02 24.41 20.37
CA LYS A 184 -9.01 25.76 19.84
C LYS A 184 -10.06 25.93 18.74
N LEU A 185 -10.08 25.03 17.75
CA LEU A 185 -11.05 25.05 16.65
C LEU A 185 -12.49 25.05 17.18
N ARG A 186 -12.80 24.21 18.16
CA ARG A 186 -14.15 24.09 18.74
C ARG A 186 -14.54 25.31 19.60
N SER A 187 -13.58 25.97 20.22
CA SER A 187 -13.86 27.19 21.03
C SER A 187 -14.06 28.45 20.17
N GLU A 188 -13.49 28.50 18.99
CA GLU A 188 -13.53 29.68 18.12
C GLU A 188 -14.62 29.63 17.04
N ARG A 189 -15.24 28.47 16.82
CA ARG A 189 -16.24 28.27 15.75
C ARG A 189 -17.67 28.60 16.22
N ASP A 190 -18.52 28.89 15.26
CA ASP A 190 -19.98 28.91 15.45
C ASP A 190 -20.51 27.47 15.51
N SER A 191 -20.75 26.98 16.72
CA SER A 191 -21.19 25.61 16.95
C SER A 191 -22.57 25.30 16.41
N GLU A 192 -23.49 26.30 16.41
CA GLU A 192 -24.83 26.13 15.83
C GLU A 192 -24.80 25.99 14.32
N ALA A 193 -24.03 26.84 13.65
CA ALA A 193 -23.84 26.75 12.22
C ALA A 193 -23.18 25.41 11.78
N VAL A 194 -22.27 24.87 12.58
CA VAL A 194 -21.68 23.54 12.36
C VAL A 194 -22.72 22.44 12.49
N GLN A 195 -23.50 22.45 13.58
CA GLN A 195 -24.54 21.47 13.84
C GLN A 195 -25.58 21.43 12.69
N GLN A 196 -26.03 22.59 12.23
CA GLN A 196 -26.96 22.68 11.11
C GLN A 196 -26.36 22.13 9.80
N ALA A 197 -25.08 22.38 9.55
CA ALA A 197 -24.42 21.83 8.36
C ALA A 197 -24.28 20.30 8.43
N LEU A 198 -23.96 19.74 9.60
CA LEU A 198 -23.87 18.30 9.82
C LEU A 198 -25.24 17.61 9.73
N LEU A 199 -26.29 18.24 10.22
CA LEU A 199 -27.67 17.74 10.07
C LEU A 199 -28.06 17.63 8.59
N LYS A 200 -27.82 18.68 7.79
CA LYS A 200 -28.08 18.66 6.36
C LYS A 200 -27.31 17.55 5.62
N LEU A 201 -26.09 17.29 6.08
CA LEU A 201 -25.27 16.19 5.53
C LEU A 201 -25.89 14.83 5.85
N THR A 202 -26.33 14.62 7.10
CA THR A 202 -27.02 13.39 7.53
C THR A 202 -28.33 13.18 6.75
N GLU A 203 -29.20 14.20 6.67
CA GLU A 203 -30.46 14.14 5.94
C GLU A 203 -30.27 13.80 4.45
N SER A 204 -29.23 14.41 3.83
CA SER A 204 -28.86 14.09 2.44
C SER A 204 -28.37 12.65 2.28
N ALA A 205 -27.62 12.15 3.26
CA ALA A 205 -27.15 10.78 3.26
C ALA A 205 -28.30 9.77 3.44
N GLU A 206 -29.25 10.05 4.33
CA GLU A 206 -30.42 9.20 4.58
C GLU A 206 -31.41 9.18 3.42
N SER A 207 -31.64 10.34 2.80
CA SER A 207 -32.57 10.46 1.67
C SER A 207 -31.98 9.98 0.33
N GLY A 208 -30.67 9.84 0.25
CA GLY A 208 -29.96 9.52 -1.00
C GLY A 208 -30.02 10.65 -2.05
N THR A 209 -30.41 11.87 -1.64
CA THR A 209 -30.55 13.04 -2.53
C THR A 209 -29.53 14.12 -2.19
N GLY A 210 -29.15 14.92 -3.18
CA GLY A 210 -28.21 16.01 -3.02
C GLY A 210 -26.74 15.60 -3.28
N ASN A 211 -25.83 16.51 -2.94
CA ASN A 211 -24.39 16.33 -3.16
C ASN A 211 -23.64 16.26 -1.81
N LEU A 212 -23.36 15.06 -1.35
CA LEU A 212 -22.68 14.82 -0.07
C LEU A 212 -21.30 15.50 0.00
N LEU A 213 -20.55 15.53 -1.11
CA LEU A 213 -19.25 16.18 -1.14
C LEU A 213 -19.38 17.70 -0.93
N GLN A 214 -20.33 18.34 -1.60
CA GLN A 214 -20.57 19.78 -1.43
C GLN A 214 -20.99 20.10 0.01
N LEU A 215 -21.89 19.30 0.59
CA LEU A 215 -22.34 19.49 1.98
C LEU A 215 -21.21 19.27 2.98
N ALA A 216 -20.33 18.29 2.74
CA ALA A 216 -19.13 18.08 3.57
C ALA A 216 -18.15 19.25 3.46
N VAL A 217 -17.95 19.82 2.26
CA VAL A 217 -17.14 21.05 2.06
C VAL A 217 -17.75 22.23 2.80
N ASP A 218 -19.07 22.40 2.75
CA ASP A 218 -19.75 23.49 3.45
C ASP A 218 -19.66 23.34 4.97
N ALA A 219 -19.74 22.11 5.48
CA ALA A 219 -19.51 21.83 6.89
C ALA A 219 -18.05 22.14 7.30
N ALA A 220 -17.08 21.73 6.49
CA ALA A 220 -15.66 22.02 6.73
C ALA A 220 -15.37 23.53 6.71
N ARG A 221 -16.00 24.31 5.81
CA ARG A 221 -15.90 25.78 5.79
C ARG A 221 -16.45 26.43 7.05
N LYS A 222 -17.44 25.81 7.70
CA LYS A 222 -17.95 26.21 9.02
C LYS A 222 -17.10 25.67 10.17
N ARG A 223 -15.97 25.05 9.86
CA ARG A 223 -15.02 24.47 10.81
C ARG A 223 -15.51 23.20 11.55
N ALA A 224 -16.37 22.41 10.89
CA ALA A 224 -16.56 21.03 11.31
C ALA A 224 -15.24 20.25 11.15
N SER A 225 -14.90 19.42 12.12
CA SER A 225 -13.75 18.52 12.01
C SER A 225 -14.06 17.33 11.07
N LEU A 226 -13.01 16.69 10.55
CA LEU A 226 -13.17 15.49 9.71
C LEU A 226 -13.96 14.39 10.43
N GLY A 227 -13.71 14.18 11.73
CA GLY A 227 -14.47 13.21 12.54
C GLY A 227 -15.96 13.53 12.58
N GLU A 228 -16.34 14.78 12.85
CA GLU A 228 -17.74 15.19 12.89
C GLU A 228 -18.45 15.00 11.55
N ILE A 229 -17.77 15.28 10.43
CA ILE A 229 -18.30 15.03 9.07
C ILE A 229 -18.48 13.53 8.82
N SER A 230 -17.51 12.72 9.21
CA SER A 230 -17.58 11.26 9.08
C SER A 230 -18.69 10.68 9.97
N ASP A 231 -18.81 11.13 11.20
CA ASP A 231 -19.85 10.69 12.14
C ASP A 231 -21.25 11.04 11.64
N ALA A 232 -21.40 12.18 10.97
CA ALA A 232 -22.69 12.58 10.36
C ALA A 232 -23.10 11.63 9.24
N MET A 233 -22.16 11.17 8.41
CA MET A 233 -22.43 10.19 7.36
C MET A 233 -22.58 8.76 7.92
N GLU A 234 -21.84 8.42 8.98
CA GLU A 234 -21.91 7.10 9.61
C GLU A 234 -23.30 6.81 10.20
N LYS A 235 -24.05 7.83 10.63
CA LYS A 235 -25.44 7.67 11.09
C LYS A 235 -26.34 7.06 10.03
N ALA A 236 -26.14 7.43 8.75
CA ALA A 236 -26.92 6.91 7.65
C ALA A 236 -26.36 5.60 7.09
N PHE A 237 -25.04 5.52 6.89
CA PHE A 237 -24.42 4.39 6.19
C PHE A 237 -23.87 3.31 7.11
N GLY A 238 -23.72 3.60 8.40
CA GLY A 238 -22.99 2.74 9.32
C GLY A 238 -21.48 2.72 9.02
N ARG A 239 -20.74 1.98 9.85
CA ARG A 239 -19.30 1.76 9.63
C ARG A 239 -19.07 0.40 8.99
N TYR A 240 -18.37 0.38 7.87
CA TYR A 240 -18.01 -0.86 7.21
C TYR A 240 -17.10 -1.72 8.11
N GLN A 241 -17.47 -2.97 8.27
CA GLN A 241 -16.66 -3.99 8.93
C GLN A 241 -16.36 -5.10 7.92
N ALA A 242 -15.07 -5.29 7.65
CA ALA A 242 -14.62 -6.29 6.70
C ALA A 242 -14.87 -7.70 7.24
N THR A 243 -15.44 -8.59 6.41
CA THR A 243 -15.49 -10.01 6.69
C THR A 243 -14.09 -10.60 6.55
N ILE A 244 -13.54 -11.12 7.65
CA ILE A 244 -12.23 -11.76 7.62
C ILE A 244 -12.38 -13.17 7.07
N LYS A 245 -11.79 -13.39 5.87
CA LYS A 245 -11.61 -14.75 5.30
C LYS A 245 -10.11 -15.02 5.30
N SER A 246 -9.71 -16.18 5.81
CA SER A 246 -8.30 -16.61 5.82
C SER A 246 -8.06 -17.66 4.73
N ILE A 247 -6.85 -17.66 4.20
CA ILE A 247 -6.32 -18.71 3.35
C ILE A 247 -5.47 -19.66 4.20
N SER A 248 -5.39 -20.92 3.80
CA SER A 248 -4.52 -21.91 4.46
C SER A 248 -3.86 -22.81 3.41
N GLY A 249 -2.71 -23.39 3.78
CA GLY A 249 -2.03 -24.40 2.97
C GLY A 249 -1.17 -23.89 1.82
N VAL A 250 -1.27 -22.62 1.41
CA VAL A 250 -0.50 -22.06 0.29
C VAL A 250 0.99 -22.07 0.58
N TYR A 251 1.40 -21.53 1.72
CA TYR A 251 2.80 -21.49 2.15
C TYR A 251 3.39 -22.90 2.25
N SER A 252 2.70 -23.81 2.92
CA SER A 252 3.17 -25.20 3.09
C SER A 252 3.28 -25.96 1.76
N SER A 253 2.38 -25.69 0.81
CA SER A 253 2.46 -26.32 -0.52
C SER A 253 3.69 -25.88 -1.32
N GLU A 254 4.10 -24.63 -1.18
CA GLU A 254 5.28 -24.06 -1.84
C GLU A 254 6.59 -24.44 -1.14
N SER A 255 6.54 -24.78 0.17
CA SER A 255 7.71 -25.07 1.00
C SER A 255 7.99 -26.57 1.18
N LYS A 256 7.34 -27.45 0.44
CA LYS A 256 7.39 -28.92 0.57
C LYS A 256 8.77 -29.58 0.54
N HIS A 257 9.80 -28.88 0.14
CA HIS A 257 11.18 -29.42 0.06
C HIS A 257 12.19 -28.55 0.82
N ASN A 258 11.70 -27.72 1.75
CA ASN A 258 12.54 -26.90 2.59
C ASN A 258 12.80 -27.61 3.91
N GLU A 259 14.07 -28.02 4.17
CA GLU A 259 14.45 -28.77 5.38
C GLU A 259 14.13 -28.02 6.68
N SER A 260 14.29 -26.70 6.70
CA SER A 260 13.96 -25.87 7.87
C SER A 260 12.46 -25.86 8.15
N PHE A 261 11.64 -25.85 7.09
CA PHE A 261 10.20 -25.91 7.21
C PHE A 261 9.73 -27.28 7.72
N GLU A 262 10.28 -28.38 7.19
CA GLU A 262 9.95 -29.73 7.68
C GLU A 262 10.37 -29.93 9.13
N LYS A 263 11.55 -29.42 9.52
CA LYS A 263 12.00 -29.45 10.92
C LYS A 263 11.07 -28.66 11.86
N ALA A 264 10.60 -27.48 11.43
CA ALA A 264 9.67 -26.67 12.21
C ALA A 264 8.31 -27.40 12.37
N LYS A 265 7.85 -28.04 11.31
CA LYS A 265 6.62 -28.84 11.30
C LYS A 265 6.74 -30.04 12.24
N ASP A 266 7.84 -30.80 12.19
CA ASP A 266 8.10 -31.91 13.09
C ASP A 266 8.11 -31.48 14.57
N LEU A 267 8.70 -30.32 14.87
CA LEU A 267 8.69 -29.75 16.22
C LEU A 267 7.26 -29.39 16.68
N ALA A 268 6.46 -28.81 15.79
CA ALA A 268 5.08 -28.47 16.08
C ALA A 268 4.21 -29.73 16.29
N ASP A 269 4.42 -30.78 15.49
CA ASP A 269 3.72 -32.06 15.60
C ASP A 269 4.11 -32.81 16.90
N ARG A 270 5.40 -32.79 17.31
CA ARG A 270 5.86 -33.29 18.62
C ARG A 270 5.22 -32.54 19.78
N PHE A 271 5.16 -31.23 19.71
CA PHE A 271 4.50 -30.43 20.74
C PHE A 271 3.01 -30.76 20.85
N GLU A 272 2.32 -30.93 19.70
CA GLU A 272 0.90 -31.34 19.68
C GLU A 272 0.70 -32.70 20.35
N HIS A 273 1.63 -33.65 20.11
CA HIS A 273 1.54 -34.99 20.70
C HIS A 273 1.78 -34.98 22.22
N GLN A 274 2.62 -34.07 22.71
CA GLN A 274 2.92 -33.92 24.14
C GLN A 274 1.85 -33.12 24.89
N GLU A 275 1.34 -32.04 24.30
CA GLU A 275 0.48 -31.06 24.97
C GLU A 275 -1.00 -31.18 24.57
N GLY A 276 -1.33 -32.07 23.65
CA GLY A 276 -2.72 -32.26 23.15
C GLY A 276 -3.24 -31.10 22.30
N ARG A 277 -2.39 -30.14 21.92
CA ARG A 277 -2.72 -28.98 21.09
C ARG A 277 -1.51 -28.49 20.32
N ARG A 278 -1.72 -27.88 19.16
CA ARG A 278 -0.66 -27.23 18.41
C ARG A 278 -0.15 -25.96 19.12
N PRO A 279 1.15 -25.62 18.96
CA PRO A 279 1.67 -24.35 19.44
C PRO A 279 0.91 -23.20 18.81
N ARG A 280 0.60 -22.18 19.59
CA ARG A 280 -0.09 -20.96 19.11
C ARG A 280 0.83 -19.79 19.34
N THR A 281 1.15 -19.09 18.26
CA THR A 281 1.91 -17.85 18.29
C THR A 281 0.99 -16.73 17.81
N MET A 282 0.97 -15.61 18.52
CA MET A 282 0.28 -14.41 18.11
C MET A 282 1.31 -13.38 17.67
N GLY A 283 1.31 -13.06 16.38
CA GLY A 283 1.99 -11.89 15.84
C GLY A 283 0.98 -10.75 15.78
N ALA A 284 1.27 -9.61 16.39
CA ALA A 284 0.41 -8.44 16.36
C ALA A 284 1.17 -7.23 15.85
N LYS A 285 0.60 -6.52 14.87
CA LYS A 285 1.07 -5.23 14.40
C LYS A 285 0.04 -4.17 14.77
N VAL A 286 0.48 -3.12 15.44
CA VAL A 286 -0.39 -2.02 15.88
C VAL A 286 -0.38 -0.93 14.82
N GLY A 287 -1.59 -0.52 14.36
CA GLY A 287 -1.80 0.54 13.38
C GLY A 287 -2.17 0.06 11.98
N GLN A 288 -2.47 1.02 11.11
CA GLN A 288 -2.88 0.78 9.70
C GLN A 288 -1.71 0.97 8.74
N ASP A 289 -0.55 0.45 9.06
CA ASP A 289 0.60 0.52 8.18
C ASP A 289 0.69 -0.75 7.32
N GLY A 290 0.87 -0.60 6.01
CA GLY A 290 1.02 -1.69 5.05
C GLY A 290 2.38 -2.39 5.10
N HIS A 291 3.35 -1.87 5.85
CA HIS A 291 4.69 -2.41 5.96
C HIS A 291 4.73 -3.57 6.99
N ASP A 292 4.45 -4.79 6.54
CA ASP A 292 4.36 -5.97 7.41
C ASP A 292 5.63 -6.85 7.44
N ARG A 293 6.67 -6.49 6.70
CA ARG A 293 7.91 -7.29 6.61
C ARG A 293 8.67 -7.40 7.92
N GLY A 294 8.65 -6.38 8.76
CA GLY A 294 9.29 -6.42 10.08
C GLY A 294 8.56 -7.30 11.10
N ALA A 295 7.30 -7.69 10.81
CA ALA A 295 6.50 -8.56 11.66
C ALA A 295 6.50 -10.03 11.22
N LYS A 296 6.97 -10.30 10.02
CA LYS A 296 7.16 -11.65 9.44
C LYS A 296 8.61 -12.04 9.48
#